data_d053e3f47598855823ad40df263ce6ce
#
_entry.id   d053e3f47598855823ad40df263ce6ce
#
_cell.length_a   1.000
_cell.length_b   1.000
_cell.length_c   1.000
_cell.angle_alpha   90.00
_cell.angle_beta   90.00
_cell.angle_gamma   90.00
#
_symmetry.space_group_name_H-M   'P 1'
#
loop_
_entity.id
_entity.type
_entity.pdbx_description
1 polymer ?
#
loop_
_entity_poly.entity_id
_entity_poly.type
_entity_poly.pdbx_seq_one_letter_code
_entity_poly.pdbx_strand_id
1 'polypeptide(L)'
;MVMLAVEFYQLRLKVGADPSEDTVQVVNHLLGEHATAVFCHKDQVNVNLENAMPAVSYFVVFLHRPSIIQSMKRLQAYKFRIEPNGEQQRAMRRIAGSCRFVWNKALALQIANHEAGEKFINHFDMCKWLPVWKKEPDTLWLKETPSQLYQVVLKDLVRAYKNFFEKRADFPTFKKKGISSSFCFPQGCELDAGNSRIRLPKLGWIRYRKSRTVEGTIKNITVSCVAGKWYASIQTEREVTQPVHTSTSIVGLDAGVTLFATLSDGTMFEPVNAFRKNAAKLAKYQRCLSRKTKFSGNWKKQKHKISRLHQRVAHTRNDFLHKTSSIISKNHAMIVIDDLKVTNMSKSAAGTIEAPGRSVKAKSGLNKSILDQGWGEFRRQLEYKQAWRGGDVLAINPCNTSRTCPACNHVSAENRKTQSRFECVECGYAENADLNAAINILRAGHARLACQVNDAVMSSATGTHRSYLPHSGVEAVGIPCL
;
A
#
# COMPACT_ATOMS: atom_id res chain seq x y z
N MET A 1 -19.51 28.84 -9.33
CA MET A 1 -18.81 28.54 -8.07
C MET A 1 -17.30 28.33 -8.22
N VAL A 2 -16.80 27.50 -9.13
CA VAL A 2 -15.34 27.35 -9.36
C VAL A 2 -14.67 28.65 -9.84
N MET A 3 -15.33 29.44 -10.69
CA MET A 3 -14.85 30.76 -11.11
C MET A 3 -14.74 31.74 -9.94
N LEU A 4 -15.72 31.77 -9.03
CA LEU A 4 -15.70 32.63 -7.83
C LEU A 4 -14.51 32.33 -6.89
N ALA A 5 -14.13 31.04 -6.77
CA ALA A 5 -12.99 30.65 -5.95
C ALA A 5 -11.64 31.05 -6.57
N VAL A 6 -11.53 31.03 -7.89
CA VAL A 6 -10.34 31.48 -8.61
C VAL A 6 -10.21 33.00 -8.53
N GLU A 7 -11.30 33.74 -8.61
CA GLU A 7 -11.33 35.20 -8.44
C GLU A 7 -10.97 35.62 -7.02
N PHE A 8 -11.46 34.89 -6.00
CA PHE A 8 -11.11 35.09 -4.60
C PHE A 8 -9.62 34.87 -4.33
N TYR A 9 -9.05 33.82 -4.91
CA TYR A 9 -7.60 33.57 -4.81
C TYR A 9 -6.76 34.62 -5.51
N GLN A 10 -7.22 35.09 -6.65
CA GLN A 10 -6.56 36.20 -7.38
C GLN A 10 -6.68 37.57 -6.67
N LEU A 11 -7.80 37.83 -6.01
CA LEU A 11 -8.00 38.99 -5.20
C LEU A 11 -7.03 39.05 -3.99
N ARG A 12 -6.85 37.89 -3.31
CA ARG A 12 -5.89 37.77 -2.20
C ARG A 12 -4.44 38.04 -2.61
N LEU A 13 -4.08 37.64 -3.84
CA LEU A 13 -2.75 37.92 -4.41
C LEU A 13 -2.57 39.41 -4.79
N LYS A 14 -3.66 40.13 -5.06
CA LYS A 14 -3.63 41.59 -5.44
C LYS A 14 -3.68 42.56 -4.26
N VAL A 15 -4.31 42.19 -3.15
CA VAL A 15 -4.63 43.14 -2.05
C VAL A 15 -3.63 43.03 -0.88
N GLY A 16 -2.73 42.07 -0.84
CA GLY A 16 -1.78 41.92 0.27
C GLY A 16 -2.43 41.43 1.57
N ALA A 17 -1.66 41.38 2.67
CA ALA A 17 -2.02 40.71 3.91
C ALA A 17 -2.99 41.46 4.86
N ASP A 18 -3.44 42.64 4.51
CA ASP A 18 -4.29 43.48 5.38
C ASP A 18 -5.59 43.88 4.64
N PRO A 19 -6.74 43.22 4.93
CA PRO A 19 -7.99 43.48 4.26
C PRO A 19 -8.62 44.79 4.79
N SER A 20 -8.81 45.74 3.90
CA SER A 20 -9.60 46.96 4.17
C SER A 20 -11.11 46.66 4.23
N GLU A 21 -11.91 47.60 4.78
CA GLU A 21 -13.38 47.51 4.80
C GLU A 21 -13.97 47.24 3.40
N ASP A 22 -13.36 47.80 2.35
CA ASP A 22 -13.77 47.59 0.96
C ASP A 22 -13.65 46.13 0.51
N THR A 23 -12.67 45.39 1.02
CA THR A 23 -12.48 43.97 0.72
C THR A 23 -13.59 43.11 1.31
N VAL A 24 -14.07 43.48 2.50
CA VAL A 24 -15.20 42.79 3.18
C VAL A 24 -16.50 43.02 2.41
N GLN A 25 -16.73 44.21 1.89
CA GLN A 25 -17.92 44.53 1.07
C GLN A 25 -17.93 43.74 -0.25
N VAL A 26 -16.81 43.60 -0.94
CA VAL A 26 -16.68 42.84 -2.17
C VAL A 26 -16.95 41.36 -1.93
N VAL A 27 -16.46 40.81 -0.82
CA VAL A 27 -16.69 39.39 -0.44
C VAL A 27 -18.17 39.14 -0.13
N ASN A 28 -18.83 40.04 0.60
CA ASN A 28 -20.25 39.94 0.91
C ASN A 28 -21.13 40.05 -0.36
N HIS A 29 -20.74 40.88 -1.32
CA HIS A 29 -21.44 40.99 -2.61
C HIS A 29 -21.30 39.72 -3.45
N LEU A 30 -20.12 39.04 -3.40
CA LEU A 30 -19.86 37.79 -4.13
C LEU A 30 -20.54 36.57 -3.52
N LEU A 31 -20.76 36.57 -2.19
CA LEU A 31 -21.38 35.43 -1.49
C LEU A 31 -22.92 35.49 -1.42
N GLY A 32 -23.53 36.63 -1.79
CA GLY A 32 -24.98 36.84 -1.77
C GLY A 32 -25.56 36.97 -0.35
N GLU A 33 -26.87 37.28 -0.26
CA GLU A 33 -27.58 37.65 0.98
C GLU A 33 -27.65 36.55 2.06
N HIS A 34 -27.09 35.37 1.83
CA HIS A 34 -27.20 34.22 2.74
C HIS A 34 -25.92 33.88 3.52
N ALA A 35 -24.87 34.68 3.45
CA ALA A 35 -23.66 34.50 4.23
C ALA A 35 -23.27 35.79 4.94
N THR A 36 -23.49 35.83 6.23
CA THR A 36 -23.10 36.98 7.06
C THR A 36 -21.76 36.78 7.73
N ALA A 37 -20.84 37.71 7.47
CA ALA A 37 -19.56 37.97 8.13
C ALA A 37 -18.44 36.96 7.93
N VAL A 38 -17.48 37.35 7.10
CA VAL A 38 -16.12 36.79 7.05
C VAL A 38 -15.21 37.71 7.89
N PHE A 39 -14.64 37.19 8.98
CA PHE A 39 -13.62 37.89 9.74
C PHE A 39 -12.26 37.26 9.54
N CYS A 40 -11.27 38.04 9.08
CA CYS A 40 -9.88 37.63 9.10
C CYS A 40 -9.18 38.32 10.28
N HIS A 41 -8.78 37.57 11.28
CA HIS A 41 -7.88 38.05 12.32
C HIS A 41 -6.73 37.06 12.49
N LYS A 42 -5.50 37.49 12.27
CA LYS A 42 -4.25 36.73 12.47
C LYS A 42 -4.30 35.32 11.87
N ASP A 43 -4.47 35.23 10.55
CA ASP A 43 -4.44 33.96 9.78
C ASP A 43 -5.59 32.98 10.04
N GLN A 44 -6.65 33.36 10.74
CA GLN A 44 -7.86 32.59 10.88
C GLN A 44 -9.04 33.23 10.16
N VAL A 45 -9.69 32.44 9.29
CA VAL A 45 -10.95 32.84 8.61
C VAL A 45 -12.09 32.15 9.32
N ASN A 46 -12.91 32.89 10.06
CA ASN A 46 -14.14 32.35 10.65
C ASN A 46 -15.31 32.71 9.74
N VAL A 47 -16.01 31.71 9.24
CA VAL A 47 -17.23 31.87 8.42
C VAL A 47 -18.42 31.40 9.25
N ASN A 48 -19.35 32.31 9.58
CA ASN A 48 -20.59 31.93 10.22
C ASN A 48 -21.63 31.52 9.16
N LEU A 49 -22.01 30.24 9.14
CA LEU A 49 -22.87 29.63 8.12
C LEU A 49 -24.23 29.25 8.72
N GLU A 50 -25.04 30.21 9.09
CA GLU A 50 -26.35 29.91 9.70
C GLU A 50 -27.37 29.30 8.72
N ASN A 51 -27.16 29.36 7.41
CA ASN A 51 -28.12 28.75 6.43
C ASN A 51 -27.48 28.35 5.09
N ALA A 52 -26.20 27.97 5.04
CA ALA A 52 -25.57 27.60 3.79
C ALA A 52 -25.80 26.12 3.41
N MET A 53 -26.09 25.90 2.15
CA MET A 53 -26.21 24.55 1.56
C MET A 53 -24.96 23.68 1.82
N PRO A 54 -25.07 22.35 1.96
CA PRO A 54 -23.95 21.44 2.30
C PRO A 54 -22.71 21.56 1.41
N ALA A 55 -22.88 22.04 0.17
CA ALA A 55 -21.79 22.21 -0.79
C ALA A 55 -20.74 23.28 -0.40
N VAL A 56 -21.12 24.30 0.39
CA VAL A 56 -20.21 25.40 0.79
C VAL A 56 -19.32 24.96 1.94
N SER A 57 -19.81 24.11 2.84
CA SER A 57 -19.04 23.57 3.98
C SER A 57 -17.80 22.77 3.56
N TYR A 58 -17.86 22.10 2.41
CA TYR A 58 -16.73 21.30 1.88
C TYR A 58 -15.56 22.14 1.38
N PHE A 59 -15.81 23.35 0.95
CA PHE A 59 -14.78 24.22 0.38
C PHE A 59 -13.86 24.83 1.44
N VAL A 60 -14.40 25.10 2.63
CA VAL A 60 -13.64 25.74 3.73
C VAL A 60 -12.58 24.80 4.31
N VAL A 61 -12.85 23.49 4.37
CA VAL A 61 -11.91 22.50 4.93
C VAL A 61 -10.67 22.33 4.06
N PHE A 62 -10.79 22.48 2.73
CA PHE A 62 -9.65 22.39 1.83
C PHE A 62 -8.74 23.63 1.83
N LEU A 63 -9.27 24.80 2.21
CA LEU A 63 -8.50 26.05 2.25
C LEU A 63 -7.66 26.23 3.53
N HIS A 64 -7.86 25.39 4.55
CA HIS A 64 -7.22 25.55 5.87
C HIS A 64 -5.94 24.72 6.07
N ARG A 65 -5.15 24.50 5.01
CA ARG A 65 -3.74 24.13 5.21
C ARG A 65 -2.90 25.40 5.19
N PRO A 66 -2.33 25.82 6.34
CA PRO A 66 -1.44 26.98 6.37
C PRO A 66 -0.27 26.74 5.40
N SER A 67 0.08 27.79 4.66
CA SER A 67 1.18 27.80 3.68
C SER A 67 2.56 27.80 4.36
N ILE A 68 2.73 27.06 5.44
CA ILE A 68 4.06 26.73 5.95
C ILE A 68 4.60 25.69 4.98
N ILE A 69 5.64 26.05 4.25
CA ILE A 69 6.42 25.13 3.42
C ILE A 69 7.04 24.08 4.36
N GLN A 70 6.25 23.10 4.76
CA GLN A 70 6.76 21.99 5.56
C GLN A 70 7.49 21.02 4.62
N SER A 71 8.78 20.85 4.85
CA SER A 71 9.53 19.78 4.22
C SER A 71 9.13 18.46 4.85
N MET A 72 8.88 17.44 4.03
CA MET A 72 8.61 16.09 4.48
C MET A 72 9.65 15.12 3.96
N LYS A 73 10.00 14.13 4.77
CA LYS A 73 10.90 13.05 4.35
C LYS A 73 10.14 12.04 3.51
N ARG A 74 10.52 11.90 2.25
CA ARG A 74 9.99 10.86 1.35
C ARG A 74 10.92 9.66 1.32
N LEU A 75 10.39 8.50 1.72
CA LEU A 75 11.04 7.21 1.53
C LEU A 75 10.57 6.58 0.23
N GLN A 76 11.51 6.19 -0.62
CA GLN A 76 11.20 5.57 -1.91
C GLN A 76 12.11 4.38 -2.17
N ALA A 77 11.58 3.33 -2.81
CA ALA A 77 12.35 2.17 -3.21
C ALA A 77 12.37 2.02 -4.73
N TYR A 78 13.57 1.84 -5.28
CA TYR A 78 13.82 1.61 -6.71
C TYR A 78 14.30 0.19 -6.92
N LYS A 79 13.50 -0.63 -7.60
CA LYS A 79 13.85 -2.03 -7.87
C LYS A 79 14.36 -2.19 -9.29
N PHE A 80 15.62 -2.65 -9.42
CA PHE A 80 16.27 -2.92 -10.69
C PHE A 80 16.69 -4.38 -10.83
N ARG A 81 16.68 -4.89 -12.04
CA ARG A 81 17.36 -6.15 -12.34
C ARG A 81 18.86 -5.89 -12.36
N ILE A 82 19.63 -6.74 -11.67
CA ILE A 82 21.09 -6.72 -11.67
C ILE A 82 21.64 -7.91 -12.47
N GLU A 83 22.85 -7.75 -12.99
CA GLU A 83 23.52 -8.72 -13.88
C GLU A 83 24.88 -9.12 -13.27
N PRO A 84 24.87 -9.89 -12.17
CA PRO A 84 26.10 -10.38 -11.56
C PRO A 84 26.78 -11.43 -12.44
N ASN A 85 28.11 -11.45 -12.43
CA ASN A 85 28.91 -12.51 -13.05
C ASN A 85 28.77 -13.84 -12.30
N GLY A 86 29.39 -14.92 -12.79
CA GLY A 86 29.25 -16.25 -12.20
C GLY A 86 29.79 -16.33 -10.76
N GLU A 87 30.89 -15.65 -10.48
CA GLU A 87 31.48 -15.59 -9.14
C GLU A 87 30.59 -14.82 -8.15
N GLN A 88 30.14 -13.65 -8.56
CA GLN A 88 29.20 -12.84 -7.78
C GLN A 88 27.90 -13.60 -7.49
N GLN A 89 27.38 -14.34 -8.47
CA GLN A 89 26.18 -15.18 -8.26
C GLN A 89 26.43 -16.28 -7.22
N ARG A 90 27.61 -16.92 -7.25
CA ARG A 90 27.98 -17.93 -6.22
C ARG A 90 28.08 -17.29 -4.85
N ALA A 91 28.76 -16.16 -4.74
CA ALA A 91 28.88 -15.41 -3.49
C ALA A 91 27.52 -14.97 -2.94
N MET A 92 26.64 -14.41 -3.77
CA MET A 92 25.27 -14.04 -3.38
C MET A 92 24.46 -15.23 -2.87
N ARG A 93 24.60 -16.39 -3.49
CA ARG A 93 23.91 -17.61 -3.00
C ARG A 93 24.45 -18.08 -1.66
N ARG A 94 25.79 -17.96 -1.40
CA ARG A 94 26.38 -18.24 -0.09
C ARG A 94 25.85 -17.28 0.95
N ILE A 95 25.88 -15.97 0.68
CA ILE A 95 25.34 -14.95 1.59
C ILE A 95 23.87 -15.22 1.94
N ALA A 96 23.02 -15.49 0.96
CA ALA A 96 21.61 -15.83 1.20
C ALA A 96 21.46 -17.13 2.02
N GLY A 97 22.36 -18.08 1.84
CA GLY A 97 22.46 -19.30 2.65
C GLY A 97 22.80 -19.00 4.10
N SER A 98 23.83 -18.17 4.33
CA SER A 98 24.29 -17.75 5.65
C SER A 98 23.19 -16.97 6.41
N CYS A 99 22.53 -16.03 5.74
CA CYS A 99 21.42 -15.28 6.31
C CYS A 99 20.25 -16.20 6.73
N ARG A 100 19.94 -17.22 5.90
CA ARG A 100 18.92 -18.22 6.24
C ARG A 100 19.31 -19.07 7.43
N PHE A 101 20.57 -19.47 7.52
CA PHE A 101 21.09 -20.24 8.67
C PHE A 101 20.96 -19.43 9.96
N VAL A 102 21.42 -18.16 9.97
CA VAL A 102 21.31 -17.28 11.13
C VAL A 102 19.87 -17.09 11.57
N TRP A 103 18.94 -16.86 10.62
CA TRP A 103 17.51 -16.80 10.93
C TRP A 103 17.02 -18.08 11.61
N ASN A 104 17.33 -19.25 11.03
CA ASN A 104 16.84 -20.53 11.54
C ASN A 104 17.45 -20.89 12.90
N LYS A 105 18.78 -20.65 13.10
CA LYS A 105 19.45 -20.89 14.38
C LYS A 105 18.89 -19.97 15.47
N ALA A 106 18.68 -18.68 15.16
CA ALA A 106 18.08 -17.72 16.11
C ALA A 106 16.61 -18.06 16.43
N LEU A 107 15.82 -18.46 15.44
CA LEU A 107 14.44 -18.88 15.65
C LEU A 107 14.36 -20.13 16.54
N ALA A 108 15.22 -21.13 16.31
CA ALA A 108 15.29 -22.33 17.15
C ALA A 108 15.64 -22.01 18.60
N LEU A 109 16.61 -21.11 18.82
CA LEU A 109 16.98 -20.65 20.17
C LEU A 109 15.85 -19.89 20.87
N GLN A 110 15.10 -19.05 20.14
CA GLN A 110 13.94 -18.38 20.72
C GLN A 110 12.81 -19.35 21.09
N ILE A 111 12.59 -20.37 20.28
CA ILE A 111 11.59 -21.41 20.59
C ILE A 111 12.01 -22.18 21.84
N ALA A 112 13.27 -22.66 21.92
CA ALA A 112 13.81 -23.36 23.09
C ALA A 112 13.77 -22.48 24.36
N ASN A 113 14.09 -21.19 24.24
CA ASN A 113 14.02 -20.25 25.34
C ASN A 113 12.56 -20.07 25.85
N HIS A 114 11.58 -20.01 24.95
CA HIS A 114 10.19 -19.95 25.32
C HIS A 114 9.70 -21.26 25.99
N GLU A 115 10.10 -22.41 25.47
CA GLU A 115 9.79 -23.73 26.05
C GLU A 115 10.39 -23.89 27.46
N ALA A 116 11.52 -23.22 27.74
CA ALA A 116 12.12 -23.17 29.09
C ALA A 116 11.43 -22.14 30.02
N GLY A 117 10.38 -21.45 29.56
CA GLY A 117 9.67 -20.44 30.37
C GLY A 117 10.42 -19.10 30.51
N GLU A 118 11.48 -18.91 29.74
CA GLU A 118 12.33 -17.74 29.82
C GLU A 118 11.76 -16.54 29.01
N LYS A 119 12.21 -15.31 29.37
CA LYS A 119 11.80 -14.08 28.70
C LYS A 119 12.29 -14.02 27.25
N PHE A 120 11.51 -13.35 26.39
CA PHE A 120 11.86 -13.12 24.99
C PHE A 120 13.23 -12.42 24.86
N ILE A 121 14.13 -12.99 24.07
CA ILE A 121 15.48 -12.45 23.82
C ILE A 121 15.36 -11.33 22.77
N ASN A 122 15.76 -10.13 23.12
CA ASN A 122 15.67 -8.96 22.26
C ASN A 122 16.76 -8.94 21.18
N HIS A 123 16.67 -7.99 20.24
CA HIS A 123 17.61 -7.89 19.11
C HIS A 123 19.07 -7.73 19.54
N PHE A 124 19.34 -6.92 20.57
CA PHE A 124 20.72 -6.62 21.02
C PHE A 124 21.36 -7.86 21.61
N ASP A 125 20.63 -8.62 22.41
CA ASP A 125 21.14 -9.86 23.01
C ASP A 125 21.32 -10.95 21.96
N MET A 126 20.43 -11.07 20.97
CA MET A 126 20.66 -11.96 19.83
C MET A 126 21.93 -11.59 19.04
N CYS A 127 22.27 -10.32 18.92
CA CYS A 127 23.48 -9.90 18.23
C CYS A 127 24.76 -10.38 18.94
N LYS A 128 24.73 -10.60 20.26
CA LYS A 128 25.85 -11.16 21.04
C LYS A 128 26.17 -12.62 20.64
N TRP A 129 25.21 -13.34 20.05
CA TRP A 129 25.46 -14.70 19.54
C TRP A 129 26.38 -14.73 18.31
N LEU A 130 26.38 -13.67 17.50
CA LEU A 130 27.11 -13.67 16.22
C LEU A 130 28.62 -13.83 16.36
N PRO A 131 29.33 -13.15 17.29
CA PRO A 131 30.73 -13.39 17.55
C PRO A 131 31.02 -14.82 18.00
N VAL A 132 30.16 -15.41 18.85
CA VAL A 132 30.29 -16.79 19.33
C VAL A 132 30.16 -17.75 18.17
N TRP A 133 29.06 -17.68 17.40
CA TRP A 133 28.83 -18.56 16.23
C TRP A 133 29.95 -18.46 15.18
N LYS A 134 30.59 -17.31 15.02
CA LYS A 134 31.73 -17.14 14.11
C LYS A 134 33.03 -17.80 14.59
N LYS A 135 33.11 -18.16 15.87
CA LYS A 135 34.26 -18.87 16.45
C LYS A 135 34.06 -20.38 16.50
N GLU A 136 32.81 -20.85 16.49
CA GLU A 136 32.47 -22.28 16.47
C GLU A 136 33.04 -22.96 15.22
N PRO A 137 33.70 -24.14 15.35
CA PRO A 137 34.31 -24.87 14.22
C PRO A 137 33.33 -25.10 13.07
N ASP A 138 32.11 -25.54 13.39
CA ASP A 138 31.05 -25.89 12.40
C ASP A 138 30.48 -24.69 11.65
N THR A 139 30.71 -23.47 12.14
CA THR A 139 30.10 -22.24 11.58
C THR A 139 31.14 -21.16 11.24
N LEU A 140 32.44 -21.50 11.15
CA LEU A 140 33.53 -20.60 10.76
C LEU A 140 33.26 -19.89 9.42
N TRP A 141 32.56 -20.53 8.49
CA TRP A 141 32.17 -19.96 7.21
C TRP A 141 31.25 -18.72 7.32
N LEU A 142 30.65 -18.46 8.49
CA LEU A 142 29.93 -17.21 8.73
C LEU A 142 30.85 -15.96 8.67
N LYS A 143 32.17 -16.11 8.80
CA LYS A 143 33.13 -15.01 8.63
C LYS A 143 33.17 -14.47 7.19
N GLU A 144 32.78 -15.25 6.19
CA GLU A 144 32.77 -14.83 4.80
C GLU A 144 31.74 -13.72 4.52
N THR A 145 30.65 -13.68 5.28
CA THR A 145 29.56 -12.71 5.11
C THR A 145 29.71 -11.54 6.08
N PRO A 146 29.48 -10.28 5.65
CA PRO A 146 29.50 -9.12 6.55
C PRO A 146 28.51 -9.28 7.70
N SER A 147 28.97 -9.00 8.94
CA SER A 147 28.15 -9.14 10.17
C SER A 147 26.86 -8.31 10.13
N GLN A 148 26.91 -7.14 9.49
CA GLN A 148 25.76 -6.25 9.36
C GLN A 148 24.53 -6.92 8.70
N LEU A 149 24.75 -7.83 7.75
CA LEU A 149 23.65 -8.57 7.14
C LEU A 149 22.97 -9.49 8.14
N TYR A 150 23.73 -10.11 9.03
CA TYR A 150 23.18 -10.96 10.09
C TYR A 150 22.40 -10.15 11.13
N GLN A 151 22.91 -8.97 11.51
CA GLN A 151 22.20 -8.05 12.40
C GLN A 151 20.83 -7.66 11.81
N VAL A 152 20.77 -7.37 10.50
CA VAL A 152 19.49 -7.11 9.81
C VAL A 152 18.57 -8.33 9.87
N VAL A 153 19.11 -9.54 9.67
CA VAL A 153 18.32 -10.79 9.75
C VAL A 153 17.72 -10.98 11.15
N LEU A 154 18.49 -10.72 12.21
CA LEU A 154 18.01 -10.80 13.60
C LEU A 154 16.95 -9.72 13.88
N LYS A 155 17.16 -8.49 13.39
CA LYS A 155 16.16 -7.41 13.47
C LYS A 155 14.86 -7.79 12.77
N ASP A 156 14.97 -8.43 11.61
CA ASP A 156 13.79 -8.91 10.86
C ASP A 156 13.06 -10.04 11.62
N LEU A 157 13.78 -10.91 12.33
CA LEU A 157 13.18 -11.94 13.18
C LEU A 157 12.39 -11.33 14.34
N VAL A 158 12.97 -10.36 15.05
CA VAL A 158 12.28 -9.63 16.14
C VAL A 158 11.02 -8.93 15.60
N ARG A 159 11.10 -8.30 14.42
CA ARG A 159 9.94 -7.69 13.78
C ARG A 159 8.86 -8.72 13.42
N ALA A 160 9.24 -9.92 12.99
CA ALA A 160 8.29 -11.00 12.72
C ALA A 160 7.57 -11.44 14.00
N TYR A 161 8.27 -11.57 15.11
CA TYR A 161 7.66 -11.83 16.43
C TYR A 161 6.72 -10.71 16.87
N LYS A 162 7.15 -9.44 16.73
CA LYS A 162 6.30 -8.29 17.04
C LYS A 162 4.99 -8.34 16.25
N ASN A 163 5.06 -8.62 14.95
CA ASN A 163 3.87 -8.75 14.12
C ASN A 163 2.97 -9.92 14.54
N PHE A 164 3.55 -11.02 15.02
CA PHE A 164 2.79 -12.14 15.58
C PHE A 164 2.07 -11.76 16.87
N PHE A 165 2.75 -11.17 17.84
CA PHE A 165 2.15 -10.72 19.10
C PHE A 165 1.05 -9.68 18.90
N GLU A 166 1.20 -8.79 17.94
CA GLU A 166 0.21 -7.80 17.53
C GLU A 166 -0.89 -8.38 16.61
N LYS A 167 -0.92 -9.69 16.39
CA LYS A 167 -1.90 -10.43 15.54
C LYS A 167 -1.96 -9.94 14.09
N ARG A 168 -0.87 -9.35 13.60
CA ARG A 168 -0.73 -8.90 12.19
C ARG A 168 -0.21 -10.00 11.27
N ALA A 169 0.45 -11.03 11.80
CA ALA A 169 1.00 -12.15 11.04
C ALA A 169 1.01 -13.44 11.87
N ASP A 170 1.16 -14.57 11.20
CA ASP A 170 1.35 -15.86 11.83
C ASP A 170 2.74 -15.98 12.50
N PHE A 171 2.91 -17.03 13.32
CA PHE A 171 4.18 -17.34 13.99
C PHE A 171 5.34 -17.47 12.99
N PRO A 172 6.54 -16.94 13.29
CA PRO A 172 7.70 -17.01 12.42
C PRO A 172 8.07 -18.45 12.06
N THR A 173 8.33 -18.71 10.78
CA THR A 173 8.65 -20.05 10.28
C THR A 173 10.10 -20.20 9.88
N PHE A 174 10.61 -21.46 9.90
CA PHE A 174 11.95 -21.79 9.41
C PHE A 174 12.05 -21.56 7.91
N LYS A 175 13.09 -20.83 7.48
CA LYS A 175 13.35 -20.53 6.06
C LYS A 175 13.91 -21.74 5.34
N LYS A 176 13.32 -22.14 4.21
CA LYS A 176 13.75 -23.28 3.40
C LYS A 176 14.54 -22.83 2.17
N LYS A 177 15.58 -23.62 1.77
CA LYS A 177 16.36 -23.37 0.55
C LYS A 177 15.46 -23.42 -0.69
N GLY A 178 15.56 -22.41 -1.56
CA GLY A 178 14.87 -22.38 -2.86
C GLY A 178 13.44 -21.83 -2.81
N ILE A 179 12.96 -21.34 -1.66
CA ILE A 179 11.69 -20.60 -1.55
C ILE A 179 11.96 -19.11 -1.72
N SER A 180 12.80 -18.54 -0.88
CA SER A 180 13.22 -17.14 -0.95
C SER A 180 14.73 -17.04 -0.75
N SER A 181 15.38 -16.16 -1.52
CA SER A 181 16.79 -15.85 -1.37
C SER A 181 16.92 -14.33 -1.43
N SER A 182 16.93 -13.70 -0.26
CA SER A 182 17.11 -12.26 -0.12
C SER A 182 18.01 -11.95 1.06
N PHE A 183 18.72 -10.82 0.97
CA PHE A 183 19.53 -10.26 2.03
C PHE A 183 19.66 -8.76 1.84
N CYS A 184 19.86 -8.01 2.92
CA CYS A 184 19.87 -6.55 2.92
C CYS A 184 21.22 -6.02 3.41
N PHE A 185 21.81 -5.12 2.62
CA PHE A 185 22.96 -4.30 3.02
C PHE A 185 22.44 -3.00 3.64
N PRO A 186 22.62 -2.77 4.94
CA PRO A 186 22.14 -1.56 5.59
C PRO A 186 22.98 -0.32 5.26
N GLN A 187 24.25 -0.51 4.86
CA GLN A 187 25.19 0.57 4.55
C GLN A 187 26.36 0.08 3.70
N GLY A 188 27.23 1.01 3.27
CA GLY A 188 28.44 0.69 2.50
C GLY A 188 28.14 0.36 1.03
N CYS A 189 26.97 0.73 0.54
CA CYS A 189 26.58 0.57 -0.86
C CYS A 189 26.77 1.89 -1.60
N GLU A 190 27.23 1.81 -2.85
CA GLU A 190 27.43 2.97 -3.72
C GLU A 190 26.70 2.76 -5.05
N LEU A 191 26.23 3.85 -5.64
CA LEU A 191 25.56 3.83 -6.94
C LEU A 191 26.33 4.70 -7.94
N ASP A 192 26.83 4.09 -8.99
CA ASP A 192 27.37 4.76 -10.17
C ASP A 192 26.26 4.81 -11.23
N ALA A 193 25.53 5.92 -11.23
CA ALA A 193 24.40 6.13 -12.14
C ALA A 193 24.86 6.34 -13.60
N GLY A 194 26.07 6.86 -13.82
CA GLY A 194 26.66 7.07 -15.16
C GLY A 194 26.91 5.73 -15.86
N ASN A 195 27.63 4.83 -15.18
CA ASN A 195 27.97 3.52 -15.72
C ASN A 195 26.93 2.42 -15.42
N SER A 196 25.81 2.78 -14.81
CA SER A 196 24.72 1.84 -14.43
C SER A 196 25.24 0.67 -13.60
N ARG A 197 26.04 0.97 -12.55
CA ARG A 197 26.63 -0.03 -11.64
C ARG A 197 26.28 0.26 -10.19
N ILE A 198 26.17 -0.79 -9.40
CA ILE A 198 25.94 -0.75 -7.93
C ILE A 198 27.13 -1.47 -7.28
N ARG A 199 27.80 -0.82 -6.34
CA ARG A 199 28.80 -1.45 -5.48
C ARG A 199 28.13 -2.03 -4.24
N LEU A 200 28.36 -3.32 -4.01
CA LEU A 200 27.90 -4.03 -2.83
C LEU A 200 29.10 -4.53 -2.04
N PRO A 201 29.10 -4.38 -0.70
CA PRO A 201 30.23 -4.85 0.15
C PRO A 201 30.57 -6.32 -0.10
N LYS A 202 31.85 -6.63 -0.28
CA LYS A 202 32.40 -7.96 -0.63
C LYS A 202 31.95 -8.54 -1.98
N LEU A 203 31.08 -7.89 -2.74
CA LEU A 203 30.64 -8.33 -4.06
C LEU A 203 31.18 -7.45 -5.20
N GLY A 204 31.67 -6.24 -4.85
CA GLY A 204 32.18 -5.28 -5.82
C GLY A 204 31.07 -4.66 -6.69
N TRP A 205 31.46 -4.16 -7.87
CA TRP A 205 30.59 -3.50 -8.81
C TRP A 205 29.77 -4.51 -9.61
N ILE A 206 28.45 -4.27 -9.68
CA ILE A 206 27.50 -5.12 -10.41
C ILE A 206 26.67 -4.22 -11.34
N ARG A 207 26.57 -4.56 -12.61
CA ARG A 207 25.72 -3.84 -13.57
C ARG A 207 24.25 -4.02 -13.22
N TYR A 208 23.47 -2.95 -13.36
CA TYR A 208 22.02 -3.01 -13.26
C TYR A 208 21.35 -2.43 -14.51
N ARG A 209 20.12 -2.86 -14.76
CA ARG A 209 19.31 -2.34 -15.87
C ARG A 209 18.64 -1.05 -15.43
N LYS A 210 19.24 0.08 -15.79
CA LYS A 210 18.74 1.42 -15.48
C LYS A 210 17.46 1.68 -16.30
N SER A 211 16.31 1.75 -15.65
CA SER A 211 15.03 2.10 -16.27
C SER A 211 14.54 3.49 -15.83
N ARG A 212 15.13 4.06 -14.79
CA ARG A 212 14.82 5.37 -14.22
C ARG A 212 15.96 5.86 -13.34
N THR A 213 15.99 7.15 -13.09
CA THR A 213 16.96 7.77 -12.17
C THR A 213 16.59 7.43 -10.72
N VAL A 214 17.63 7.22 -9.90
CA VAL A 214 17.49 7.06 -8.44
C VAL A 214 17.74 8.42 -7.81
N GLU A 215 16.79 8.88 -7.01
CA GLU A 215 16.84 10.18 -6.34
C GLU A 215 16.91 9.99 -4.83
N GLY A 216 17.61 10.90 -4.14
CA GLY A 216 17.77 10.91 -2.69
C GLY A 216 18.96 10.08 -2.18
N THR A 217 19.17 10.13 -0.86
CA THR A 217 20.27 9.44 -0.17
C THR A 217 19.92 7.97 0.02
N ILE A 218 20.86 7.07 -0.35
CA ILE A 218 20.68 5.63 -0.20
C ILE A 218 20.72 5.26 1.29
N LYS A 219 19.67 4.59 1.77
CA LYS A 219 19.57 4.08 3.14
C LYS A 219 19.97 2.62 3.24
N ASN A 220 19.53 1.79 2.32
CA ASN A 220 19.89 0.39 2.23
C ASN A 220 19.65 -0.18 0.83
N ILE A 221 20.26 -1.34 0.56
CA ILE A 221 19.99 -2.09 -0.67
C ILE A 221 19.63 -3.54 -0.33
N THR A 222 18.42 -3.95 -0.68
CA THR A 222 17.99 -5.34 -0.57
C THR A 222 18.21 -6.07 -1.89
N VAL A 223 18.98 -7.15 -1.84
CA VAL A 223 19.22 -8.04 -2.97
C VAL A 223 18.32 -9.26 -2.88
N SER A 224 17.65 -9.62 -3.96
CA SER A 224 16.75 -10.78 -4.02
C SER A 224 16.89 -11.58 -5.30
N CYS A 225 16.68 -12.89 -5.22
CA CYS A 225 16.67 -13.77 -6.37
C CYS A 225 15.27 -14.35 -6.60
N VAL A 226 14.68 -14.05 -7.76
CA VAL A 226 13.35 -14.53 -8.13
C VAL A 226 13.46 -15.24 -9.48
N ALA A 227 13.05 -16.51 -9.56
CA ALA A 227 13.10 -17.34 -10.77
C ALA A 227 14.46 -17.31 -11.48
N GLY A 228 15.55 -17.31 -10.72
CA GLY A 228 16.93 -17.31 -11.21
C GLY A 228 17.45 -15.95 -11.70
N LYS A 229 16.68 -14.86 -11.55
CA LYS A 229 17.09 -13.50 -11.86
C LYS A 229 17.35 -12.74 -10.56
N TRP A 230 18.41 -11.93 -10.53
CA TRP A 230 18.76 -11.12 -9.39
C TRP A 230 18.22 -9.70 -9.53
N TYR A 231 17.76 -9.15 -8.43
CA TYR A 231 17.22 -7.80 -8.31
C TYR A 231 17.85 -7.09 -7.12
N ALA A 232 18.10 -5.79 -7.27
CA ALA A 232 18.45 -4.89 -6.18
C ALA A 232 17.29 -3.90 -5.98
N SER A 233 16.81 -3.79 -4.76
CA SER A 233 15.86 -2.76 -4.32
C SER A 233 16.63 -1.74 -3.51
N ILE A 234 16.82 -0.54 -4.07
CA ILE A 234 17.53 0.58 -3.46
C ILE A 234 16.51 1.42 -2.74
N GLN A 235 16.61 1.48 -1.42
CA GLN A 235 15.78 2.37 -0.62
C GLN A 235 16.49 3.70 -0.43
N THR A 236 15.80 4.79 -0.75
CA THR A 236 16.32 6.15 -0.60
C THR A 236 15.42 6.98 0.30
N GLU A 237 16.01 8.03 0.87
CA GLU A 237 15.33 9.09 1.61
C GLU A 237 15.68 10.42 0.96
N ARG A 238 14.69 11.27 0.77
CA ARG A 238 14.89 12.65 0.33
C ARG A 238 13.90 13.58 1.01
N GLU A 239 14.30 14.81 1.22
CA GLU A 239 13.39 15.87 1.62
C GLU A 239 12.66 16.40 0.40
N VAL A 240 11.37 16.57 0.52
CA VAL A 240 10.49 17.16 -0.50
C VAL A 240 9.58 18.16 0.17
N THR A 241 9.24 19.21 -0.53
CA THR A 241 8.15 20.10 -0.11
C THR A 241 6.86 19.31 -0.05
N GLN A 242 6.00 19.62 0.90
CA GLN A 242 4.69 18.98 1.00
C GLN A 242 3.94 19.22 -0.32
N PRO A 243 3.60 18.17 -1.07
CA PRO A 243 2.95 18.34 -2.35
C PRO A 243 1.50 18.78 -2.16
N VAL A 244 1.03 19.62 -3.06
CA VAL A 244 -0.38 19.98 -3.21
C VAL A 244 -0.90 19.29 -4.45
N HIS A 245 -2.06 18.66 -4.36
CA HIS A 245 -2.62 17.92 -5.50
C HIS A 245 -3.12 18.91 -6.56
N THR A 246 -2.82 18.63 -7.83
CA THR A 246 -3.19 19.49 -8.96
C THR A 246 -4.68 19.46 -9.30
N SER A 247 -5.40 18.42 -8.88
CA SER A 247 -6.85 18.28 -9.03
C SER A 247 -7.54 18.54 -7.69
N THR A 248 -8.78 18.97 -7.72
CA THR A 248 -9.69 19.10 -6.55
C THR A 248 -10.75 18.00 -6.55
N SER A 249 -10.77 17.13 -7.57
CA SER A 249 -11.78 16.10 -7.74
C SER A 249 -11.73 15.05 -6.65
N ILE A 250 -12.90 14.63 -6.18
CA ILE A 250 -13.12 13.52 -5.24
C ILE A 250 -13.87 12.43 -5.98
N VAL A 251 -13.47 11.16 -5.81
CA VAL A 251 -14.09 10.04 -6.51
C VAL A 251 -14.31 8.87 -5.55
N GLY A 252 -15.47 8.20 -5.68
CA GLY A 252 -15.77 6.90 -5.09
C GLY A 252 -15.28 5.78 -6.02
N LEU A 253 -14.69 4.73 -5.45
CA LEU A 253 -14.15 3.60 -6.18
C LEU A 253 -14.72 2.29 -5.63
N ASP A 254 -15.50 1.59 -6.45
CA ASP A 254 -15.93 0.20 -6.21
C ASP A 254 -14.92 -0.78 -6.86
N ALA A 255 -14.50 -1.79 -6.10
CA ALA A 255 -13.53 -2.80 -6.53
C ALA A 255 -14.21 -4.16 -6.79
N GLY A 256 -14.32 -4.55 -8.06
CA GLY A 256 -15.04 -5.73 -8.50
C GLY A 256 -14.18 -6.82 -9.14
N VAL A 257 -14.78 -8.00 -9.36
CA VAL A 257 -14.14 -9.13 -10.06
C VAL A 257 -14.44 -9.09 -11.56
N THR A 258 -15.63 -8.63 -11.95
CA THR A 258 -16.08 -8.48 -13.34
C THR A 258 -15.43 -7.27 -13.96
N LEU A 259 -15.60 -6.12 -13.36
CA LEU A 259 -14.80 -4.91 -13.56
C LEU A 259 -13.80 -4.81 -12.41
N PHE A 260 -12.56 -4.46 -12.72
CA PHE A 260 -11.50 -4.34 -11.69
C PHE A 260 -11.77 -3.20 -10.72
N ALA A 261 -12.19 -2.07 -11.25
CA ALA A 261 -12.59 -0.89 -10.51
C ALA A 261 -13.59 -0.07 -11.35
N THR A 262 -14.64 0.42 -10.71
CA THR A 262 -15.60 1.37 -11.26
C THR A 262 -15.52 2.64 -10.43
N LEU A 263 -15.38 3.78 -11.07
CA LEU A 263 -15.37 5.09 -10.43
C LEU A 263 -16.75 5.73 -10.48
N SER A 264 -17.05 6.59 -9.52
CA SER A 264 -18.33 7.32 -9.44
C SER A 264 -18.53 8.35 -10.56
N ASP A 265 -17.49 8.67 -11.34
CA ASP A 265 -17.54 9.48 -12.54
C ASP A 265 -17.89 8.66 -13.81
N GLY A 266 -18.16 7.36 -13.67
CA GLY A 266 -18.46 6.44 -14.77
C GLY A 266 -17.24 5.78 -15.40
N THR A 267 -16.02 6.11 -14.98
CA THR A 267 -14.80 5.48 -15.50
C THR A 267 -14.71 4.03 -15.03
N MET A 268 -14.47 3.10 -15.96
CA MET A 268 -14.40 1.67 -15.69
C MET A 268 -13.03 1.10 -16.10
N PHE A 269 -12.47 0.21 -15.28
CA PHE A 269 -11.22 -0.50 -15.55
C PHE A 269 -11.47 -2.00 -15.64
N GLU A 270 -11.13 -2.60 -16.76
CA GLU A 270 -11.25 -4.05 -16.95
C GLU A 270 -10.14 -4.82 -16.23
N PRO A 271 -10.42 -6.02 -15.69
CA PRO A 271 -9.42 -6.83 -15.01
C PRO A 271 -8.45 -7.47 -15.99
N VAL A 272 -7.15 -7.44 -15.67
CA VAL A 272 -6.11 -8.08 -16.49
C VAL A 272 -6.19 -9.61 -16.46
N ASN A 273 -6.77 -10.19 -15.40
CA ASN A 273 -6.95 -11.64 -15.22
C ASN A 273 -5.65 -12.44 -15.48
N ALA A 274 -4.52 -11.97 -14.95
CA ALA A 274 -3.19 -12.48 -15.27
C ALA A 274 -3.00 -13.95 -14.91
N PHE A 275 -3.52 -14.38 -13.76
CA PHE A 275 -3.49 -15.77 -13.34
C PHE A 275 -4.46 -16.63 -14.17
N ARG A 276 -5.71 -16.18 -14.36
CA ARG A 276 -6.74 -16.90 -15.13
C ARG A 276 -6.26 -17.21 -16.54
N LYS A 277 -5.68 -16.23 -17.25
CA LYS A 277 -5.11 -16.40 -18.60
C LYS A 277 -3.97 -17.42 -18.67
N ASN A 278 -3.26 -17.66 -17.58
CA ASN A 278 -2.13 -18.58 -17.52
C ASN A 278 -2.44 -19.90 -16.78
N ALA A 279 -3.64 -20.09 -16.23
CA ALA A 279 -4.01 -21.22 -15.38
C ALA A 279 -3.84 -22.58 -16.07
N ALA A 280 -4.31 -22.72 -17.30
CA ALA A 280 -4.18 -23.98 -18.08
C ALA A 280 -2.71 -24.35 -18.32
N LYS A 281 -1.87 -23.37 -18.67
CA LYS A 281 -0.43 -23.56 -18.87
C LYS A 281 0.27 -23.94 -17.57
N LEU A 282 -0.12 -23.32 -16.45
CA LEU A 282 0.40 -23.65 -15.12
C LEU A 282 0.05 -25.08 -14.74
N ALA A 283 -1.22 -25.49 -14.91
CA ALA A 283 -1.68 -26.85 -14.65
C ALA A 283 -0.92 -27.89 -15.49
N LYS A 284 -0.69 -27.62 -16.80
CA LYS A 284 0.14 -28.47 -17.66
C LYS A 284 1.56 -28.62 -17.10
N TYR A 285 2.19 -27.51 -16.69
CA TYR A 285 3.55 -27.56 -16.14
C TYR A 285 3.63 -28.29 -14.80
N GLN A 286 2.61 -28.15 -13.95
CA GLN A 286 2.52 -28.86 -12.67
C GLN A 286 2.35 -30.38 -12.87
N ARG A 287 1.46 -30.81 -13.78
CA ARG A 287 1.34 -32.21 -14.17
C ARG A 287 2.65 -32.81 -14.71
N CYS A 288 3.37 -32.04 -15.55
CA CYS A 288 4.69 -32.43 -16.00
C CYS A 288 5.71 -32.52 -14.85
N LEU A 289 5.62 -31.70 -13.84
CA LEU A 289 6.51 -31.72 -12.68
C LEU A 289 6.26 -32.96 -11.80
N SER A 290 4.98 -33.27 -11.56
CA SER A 290 4.61 -34.43 -10.70
C SER A 290 5.09 -35.77 -11.25
N ARG A 291 5.22 -35.90 -12.59
CA ARG A 291 5.71 -37.12 -13.26
C ARG A 291 7.24 -37.24 -13.26
N LYS A 292 7.99 -36.26 -12.69
CA LYS A 292 9.46 -36.26 -12.71
C LYS A 292 10.02 -36.69 -11.36
N THR A 293 11.11 -37.44 -11.37
CA THR A 293 11.85 -37.82 -10.16
C THR A 293 12.26 -36.52 -9.42
N LYS A 294 11.82 -36.41 -8.18
CA LYS A 294 12.05 -35.26 -7.31
C LYS A 294 13.56 -35.00 -7.18
N PHE A 295 13.93 -33.70 -7.28
CA PHE A 295 15.31 -33.21 -7.24
C PHE A 295 16.21 -33.56 -8.44
N SER A 296 15.76 -34.34 -9.41
CA SER A 296 16.51 -34.60 -10.65
C SER A 296 16.76 -33.31 -11.45
N GLY A 297 17.70 -33.31 -12.38
CA GLY A 297 17.97 -32.20 -13.28
C GLY A 297 16.72 -31.74 -14.07
N ASN A 298 15.95 -32.70 -14.56
CA ASN A 298 14.72 -32.45 -15.33
C ASN A 298 13.61 -31.87 -14.43
N TRP A 299 13.48 -32.33 -13.18
CA TRP A 299 12.56 -31.76 -12.20
C TRP A 299 12.92 -30.30 -11.89
N LYS A 300 14.21 -30.01 -11.65
CA LYS A 300 14.70 -28.65 -11.41
C LYS A 300 14.42 -27.72 -12.59
N LYS A 301 14.66 -28.17 -13.83
CA LYS A 301 14.33 -27.43 -15.06
C LYS A 301 12.82 -27.13 -15.13
N GLN A 302 11.98 -28.12 -14.85
CA GLN A 302 10.52 -27.94 -14.88
C GLN A 302 10.02 -27.00 -13.77
N LYS A 303 10.52 -27.14 -12.54
CA LYS A 303 10.25 -26.22 -11.43
C LYS A 303 10.61 -24.78 -11.81
N HIS A 304 11.74 -24.58 -12.51
CA HIS A 304 12.14 -23.25 -12.97
C HIS A 304 11.17 -22.66 -14.02
N LYS A 305 10.62 -23.49 -14.92
CA LYS A 305 9.57 -23.05 -15.88
C LYS A 305 8.32 -22.57 -15.13
N ILE A 306 7.89 -23.28 -14.09
CA ILE A 306 6.76 -22.90 -13.24
C ILE A 306 7.05 -21.56 -12.54
N SER A 307 8.22 -21.42 -11.91
CA SER A 307 8.61 -20.17 -11.23
C SER A 307 8.64 -18.98 -12.18
N ARG A 308 9.12 -19.16 -13.41
CA ARG A 308 9.09 -18.12 -14.46
C ARG A 308 7.68 -17.73 -14.87
N LEU A 309 6.76 -18.70 -14.93
CA LEU A 309 5.35 -18.43 -15.25
C LEU A 309 4.68 -17.61 -14.14
N HIS A 310 4.87 -18.01 -12.87
CA HIS A 310 4.39 -17.21 -11.73
C HIS A 310 4.97 -15.80 -11.71
N GLN A 311 6.26 -15.63 -12.00
CA GLN A 311 6.88 -14.32 -12.10
C GLN A 311 6.25 -13.47 -13.21
N ARG A 312 5.95 -14.08 -14.37
CA ARG A 312 5.25 -13.37 -15.46
C ARG A 312 3.87 -12.89 -15.01
N VAL A 313 3.07 -13.76 -14.39
CA VAL A 313 1.75 -13.42 -13.86
C VAL A 313 1.84 -12.26 -12.87
N ALA A 314 2.78 -12.33 -11.91
CA ALA A 314 3.00 -11.26 -10.94
C ALA A 314 3.41 -9.93 -11.60
N HIS A 315 4.31 -9.97 -12.59
CA HIS A 315 4.75 -8.76 -13.30
C HIS A 315 3.60 -8.13 -14.10
N THR A 316 2.82 -8.93 -14.84
CA THR A 316 1.67 -8.44 -15.61
C THR A 316 0.64 -7.78 -14.69
N ARG A 317 0.33 -8.40 -13.54
CA ARG A 317 -0.57 -7.82 -12.55
C ARG A 317 -0.02 -6.51 -11.98
N ASN A 318 1.22 -6.50 -11.53
CA ASN A 318 1.83 -5.31 -10.95
C ASN A 318 1.90 -4.14 -11.96
N ASP A 319 2.22 -4.40 -13.23
CA ASP A 319 2.22 -3.37 -14.29
C ASP A 319 0.82 -2.77 -14.45
N PHE A 320 -0.21 -3.61 -14.51
CA PHE A 320 -1.60 -3.17 -14.58
C PHE A 320 -1.98 -2.32 -13.34
N LEU A 321 -1.72 -2.81 -12.13
CA LEU A 321 -2.02 -2.09 -10.89
C LEU A 321 -1.31 -0.74 -10.84
N HIS A 322 -0.03 -0.68 -11.25
CA HIS A 322 0.71 0.57 -11.28
C HIS A 322 0.15 1.58 -12.30
N LYS A 323 -0.26 1.13 -13.47
CA LYS A 323 -0.88 1.98 -14.50
C LYS A 323 -2.21 2.54 -13.99
N THR A 324 -3.12 1.66 -13.57
CA THR A 324 -4.46 2.04 -13.09
C THR A 324 -4.38 2.98 -11.88
N SER A 325 -3.59 2.62 -10.84
CA SER A 325 -3.45 3.48 -9.67
C SER A 325 -2.77 4.82 -9.98
N SER A 326 -1.89 4.89 -11.01
CA SER A 326 -1.28 6.16 -11.43
C SER A 326 -2.27 7.07 -12.13
N ILE A 327 -3.16 6.52 -12.97
CA ILE A 327 -4.21 7.27 -13.66
C ILE A 327 -5.16 7.87 -12.61
N ILE A 328 -5.70 7.04 -11.73
CA ILE A 328 -6.66 7.46 -10.72
C ILE A 328 -6.04 8.52 -9.78
N SER A 329 -4.84 8.23 -9.25
CA SER A 329 -4.14 9.16 -8.34
C SER A 329 -3.66 10.45 -9.00
N LYS A 330 -3.60 10.54 -10.33
CA LYS A 330 -3.27 11.78 -11.04
C LYS A 330 -4.51 12.67 -11.20
N ASN A 331 -5.66 12.06 -11.42
CA ASN A 331 -6.87 12.76 -11.81
C ASN A 331 -7.69 13.24 -10.60
N HIS A 332 -7.56 12.59 -9.43
CA HIS A 332 -8.40 12.86 -8.28
C HIS A 332 -7.56 13.15 -7.04
N ALA A 333 -7.90 14.24 -6.32
CA ALA A 333 -7.24 14.64 -5.07
C ALA A 333 -7.61 13.70 -3.91
N MET A 334 -8.83 13.19 -3.91
CA MET A 334 -9.30 12.25 -2.90
C MET A 334 -9.98 11.05 -3.55
N ILE A 335 -9.65 9.87 -3.03
CA ILE A 335 -10.22 8.61 -3.49
C ILE A 335 -10.89 7.94 -2.29
N VAL A 336 -12.20 7.75 -2.38
CA VAL A 336 -12.98 7.02 -1.36
C VAL A 336 -13.10 5.56 -1.80
N ILE A 337 -12.72 4.63 -0.93
CA ILE A 337 -12.73 3.19 -1.20
C ILE A 337 -13.44 2.42 -0.09
N ASP A 338 -13.97 1.25 -0.40
CA ASP A 338 -14.44 0.30 0.60
C ASP A 338 -13.27 -0.31 1.40
N ASP A 339 -13.42 -0.46 2.73
CA ASP A 339 -12.46 -1.16 3.59
C ASP A 339 -12.58 -2.68 3.44
N LEU A 340 -12.25 -3.20 2.26
CA LEU A 340 -12.34 -4.62 1.93
C LEU A 340 -11.30 -5.45 2.70
N LYS A 341 -11.76 -6.34 3.55
CA LYS A 341 -10.92 -7.32 4.26
C LYS A 341 -10.68 -8.55 3.37
N VAL A 342 -9.78 -8.42 2.38
CA VAL A 342 -9.49 -9.44 1.36
C VAL A 342 -9.13 -10.81 1.96
N THR A 343 -8.43 -10.85 3.10
CA THR A 343 -8.11 -12.08 3.82
C THR A 343 -9.37 -12.83 4.27
N ASN A 344 -10.38 -12.11 4.78
CA ASN A 344 -11.66 -12.70 5.17
C ASN A 344 -12.47 -13.14 3.95
N MET A 345 -12.48 -12.33 2.89
CA MET A 345 -13.18 -12.65 1.64
C MET A 345 -12.61 -13.92 0.97
N SER A 346 -11.32 -14.18 1.11
CA SER A 346 -10.63 -15.31 0.50
C SER A 346 -10.45 -16.54 1.42
N LYS A 347 -11.09 -16.56 2.60
CA LYS A 347 -11.07 -17.74 3.49
C LYS A 347 -11.61 -18.98 2.78
N SER A 348 -11.02 -20.14 3.12
CA SER A 348 -11.50 -21.44 2.63
C SER A 348 -12.89 -21.76 3.20
N ALA A 349 -13.73 -22.40 2.40
CA ALA A 349 -15.01 -22.93 2.82
C ALA A 349 -14.96 -24.46 3.03
N ALA A 350 -13.76 -25.06 3.19
CA ALA A 350 -13.61 -26.50 3.30
C ALA A 350 -14.28 -27.11 4.55
N GLY A 351 -14.44 -26.32 5.62
CA GLY A 351 -14.92 -26.80 6.90
C GLY A 351 -13.92 -27.71 7.62
N THR A 352 -14.39 -28.46 8.59
CA THR A 352 -13.66 -29.52 9.29
C THR A 352 -14.17 -30.90 8.86
N ILE A 353 -13.56 -31.98 9.36
CA ILE A 353 -14.01 -33.34 9.10
C ILE A 353 -15.42 -33.54 9.70
N GLU A 354 -15.68 -32.98 10.89
CA GLU A 354 -16.95 -33.10 11.61
C GLU A 354 -18.06 -32.19 11.02
N ALA A 355 -17.68 -31.01 10.47
CA ALA A 355 -18.58 -30.07 9.82
C ALA A 355 -18.06 -29.69 8.42
N PRO A 356 -18.28 -30.52 7.39
CA PRO A 356 -17.81 -30.29 6.03
C PRO A 356 -18.43 -29.02 5.45
N GLY A 357 -17.61 -28.24 4.79
CA GLY A 357 -18.05 -26.99 4.17
C GLY A 357 -18.94 -27.20 2.94
N ARG A 358 -19.83 -26.23 2.67
CA ARG A 358 -20.71 -26.24 1.50
C ARG A 358 -20.10 -25.42 0.34
N SER A 359 -20.42 -25.80 -0.90
CA SER A 359 -20.01 -25.08 -2.12
C SER A 359 -18.50 -24.81 -2.21
N VAL A 360 -17.65 -25.68 -1.67
CA VAL A 360 -16.18 -25.52 -1.56
C VAL A 360 -15.54 -25.23 -2.91
N LYS A 361 -15.98 -25.93 -3.99
CA LYS A 361 -15.45 -25.77 -5.35
C LYS A 361 -15.77 -24.37 -5.91
N ALA A 362 -17.00 -23.88 -5.74
CA ALA A 362 -17.44 -22.55 -6.17
C ALA A 362 -16.67 -21.48 -5.41
N LYS A 363 -16.57 -21.61 -4.07
CA LYS A 363 -15.81 -20.67 -3.23
C LYS A 363 -14.32 -20.65 -3.58
N SER A 364 -13.72 -21.80 -3.85
CA SER A 364 -12.33 -21.86 -4.33
C SER A 364 -12.14 -21.15 -5.67
N GLY A 365 -13.10 -21.25 -6.59
CA GLY A 365 -13.11 -20.49 -7.84
C GLY A 365 -13.17 -18.99 -7.62
N LEU A 366 -14.10 -18.53 -6.77
CA LEU A 366 -14.23 -17.13 -6.38
C LEU A 366 -12.96 -16.61 -5.70
N ASN A 367 -12.39 -17.36 -4.76
CA ASN A 367 -11.15 -16.99 -4.08
C ASN A 367 -10.00 -16.77 -5.07
N LYS A 368 -9.87 -17.65 -6.09
CA LYS A 368 -8.87 -17.46 -7.15
C LYS A 368 -9.09 -16.17 -7.93
N SER A 369 -10.34 -15.82 -8.24
CA SER A 369 -10.69 -14.59 -8.95
C SER A 369 -10.37 -13.36 -8.09
N ILE A 370 -10.76 -13.34 -6.82
CA ILE A 370 -10.46 -12.26 -5.85
C ILE A 370 -8.94 -12.06 -5.72
N LEU A 371 -8.18 -13.13 -5.50
CA LEU A 371 -6.73 -13.06 -5.31
C LEU A 371 -5.99 -12.67 -6.61
N ASP A 372 -6.57 -12.94 -7.79
CA ASP A 372 -5.98 -12.51 -9.06
C ASP A 372 -6.09 -10.99 -9.28
N GLN A 373 -7.06 -10.32 -8.66
CA GLN A 373 -7.19 -8.85 -8.75
C GLN A 373 -6.03 -8.13 -8.03
N GLY A 374 -5.67 -8.57 -6.82
CA GLY A 374 -4.58 -7.95 -6.05
C GLY A 374 -4.99 -6.64 -5.38
N TRP A 375 -6.24 -6.51 -4.91
CA TRP A 375 -6.80 -5.28 -4.32
C TRP A 375 -5.99 -4.74 -3.13
N GLY A 376 -5.41 -5.60 -2.29
CA GLY A 376 -4.56 -5.14 -1.19
C GLY A 376 -3.32 -4.37 -1.68
N GLU A 377 -2.66 -4.84 -2.76
CA GLU A 377 -1.54 -4.12 -3.38
C GLU A 377 -2.02 -2.86 -4.11
N PHE A 378 -3.21 -2.91 -4.72
CA PHE A 378 -3.82 -1.75 -5.39
C PHE A 378 -4.10 -0.62 -4.39
N ARG A 379 -4.77 -0.93 -3.25
CA ARG A 379 -4.99 0.03 -2.15
C ARG A 379 -3.68 0.64 -1.67
N ARG A 380 -2.68 -0.18 -1.37
CA ARG A 380 -1.36 0.29 -0.96
C ARG A 380 -0.73 1.24 -2.01
N GLN A 381 -0.95 0.95 -3.31
CA GLN A 381 -0.45 1.82 -4.38
C GLN A 381 -1.21 3.14 -4.47
N LEU A 382 -2.51 3.16 -4.25
CA LEU A 382 -3.30 4.38 -4.17
C LEU A 382 -2.84 5.24 -2.98
N GLU A 383 -2.74 4.65 -1.78
CA GLU A 383 -2.34 5.33 -0.55
C GLU A 383 -1.00 6.08 -0.70
N TYR A 384 0.08 5.38 -1.10
CA TYR A 384 1.38 6.07 -1.21
C TYR A 384 1.46 7.04 -2.41
N LYS A 385 0.75 6.77 -3.50
CA LYS A 385 0.74 7.68 -4.65
C LYS A 385 -0.03 8.95 -4.35
N GLN A 386 -1.14 8.85 -3.64
CA GLN A 386 -1.87 10.02 -3.15
C GLN A 386 -1.00 10.83 -2.18
N ALA A 387 -0.40 10.20 -1.17
CA ALA A 387 0.52 10.88 -0.26
C ALA A 387 1.68 11.59 -1.01
N TRP A 388 2.20 10.99 -2.11
CA TRP A 388 3.24 11.61 -2.92
C TRP A 388 2.75 12.77 -3.79
N ARG A 389 1.45 12.90 -4.02
CA ARG A 389 0.81 13.94 -4.82
C ARG A 389 0.10 15.00 -3.99
N GLY A 390 0.02 14.83 -2.66
CA GLY A 390 -0.72 15.70 -1.77
C GLY A 390 -2.22 15.46 -1.76
N GLY A 391 -2.64 14.27 -2.18
CA GLY A 391 -4.01 13.77 -2.09
C GLY A 391 -4.16 12.74 -0.97
N ASP A 392 -5.39 12.27 -0.77
CA ASP A 392 -5.76 11.35 0.30
C ASP A 392 -6.57 10.14 -0.22
N VAL A 393 -6.54 9.04 0.55
CA VAL A 393 -7.39 7.86 0.35
C VAL A 393 -8.21 7.65 1.61
N LEU A 394 -9.52 7.69 1.48
CA LEU A 394 -10.46 7.48 2.57
C LEU A 394 -11.11 6.10 2.44
N ALA A 395 -10.93 5.23 3.45
CA ALA A 395 -11.59 3.93 3.50
C ALA A 395 -12.89 4.03 4.30
N ILE A 396 -13.99 3.55 3.76
CA ILE A 396 -15.32 3.53 4.39
C ILE A 396 -15.78 2.12 4.71
N ASN A 397 -16.82 1.99 5.53
CA ASN A 397 -17.47 0.70 5.79
C ASN A 397 -18.24 0.23 4.53
N PRO A 398 -17.98 -0.98 4.01
CA PRO A 398 -18.63 -1.51 2.81
C PRO A 398 -20.08 -1.96 3.01
N CYS A 399 -20.66 -1.75 4.19
CA CYS A 399 -22.02 -2.20 4.50
C CYS A 399 -23.04 -1.47 3.64
N ASN A 400 -23.85 -2.22 2.89
CA ASN A 400 -24.96 -1.74 2.05
C ASN A 400 -24.60 -0.79 0.89
N THR A 401 -23.33 -0.49 0.61
CA THR A 401 -22.94 0.39 -0.50
C THR A 401 -23.53 -0.05 -1.85
N SER A 402 -23.64 -1.36 -2.08
CA SER A 402 -24.20 -1.92 -3.32
C SER A 402 -25.74 -2.12 -3.31
N ARG A 403 -26.43 -1.85 -2.18
CA ARG A 403 -27.87 -2.09 -2.00
C ARG A 403 -28.67 -0.83 -1.75
N THR A 404 -28.01 0.27 -1.45
CA THR A 404 -28.62 1.57 -1.19
C THR A 404 -28.95 2.28 -2.49
N CYS A 405 -30.14 2.82 -2.59
CA CYS A 405 -30.53 3.70 -3.70
C CYS A 405 -29.92 5.10 -3.51
N PRO A 406 -29.20 5.66 -4.48
CA PRO A 406 -28.66 7.00 -4.35
C PRO A 406 -29.74 8.10 -4.52
N ALA A 407 -30.90 7.80 -5.07
CA ALA A 407 -31.98 8.76 -5.24
C ALA A 407 -32.85 8.90 -3.98
N CYS A 408 -33.35 7.79 -3.42
CA CYS A 408 -34.28 7.82 -2.28
C CYS A 408 -33.73 7.26 -0.97
N ASN A 409 -32.47 6.80 -0.93
CA ASN A 409 -31.81 6.16 0.19
C ASN A 409 -32.42 4.82 0.68
N HIS A 410 -33.41 4.26 -0.05
CA HIS A 410 -33.98 2.96 0.27
C HIS A 410 -32.91 1.86 0.21
N VAL A 411 -32.86 1.00 1.25
CA VAL A 411 -31.88 -0.07 1.38
C VAL A 411 -32.59 -1.42 1.33
N SER A 412 -32.42 -2.15 0.25
CA SER A 412 -33.00 -3.50 0.08
C SER A 412 -32.09 -4.44 -0.69
N ALA A 413 -32.14 -5.72 -0.35
CA ALA A 413 -31.49 -6.76 -1.17
C ALA A 413 -32.11 -6.87 -2.56
N GLU A 414 -33.41 -6.59 -2.67
CA GLU A 414 -34.19 -6.64 -3.91
C GLU A 414 -33.80 -5.55 -4.92
N ASN A 415 -33.15 -4.45 -4.45
CA ASN A 415 -32.61 -3.41 -5.34
C ASN A 415 -31.50 -3.94 -6.25
N ARG A 416 -30.84 -5.06 -5.88
CA ARG A 416 -29.75 -5.67 -6.67
C ARG A 416 -30.03 -7.15 -6.92
N LYS A 417 -30.94 -7.46 -7.83
CA LYS A 417 -31.29 -8.83 -8.23
C LYS A 417 -30.20 -9.49 -9.09
N THR A 418 -29.44 -8.69 -9.84
CA THR A 418 -28.37 -9.18 -10.72
C THR A 418 -27.02 -8.55 -10.39
N GLN A 419 -25.93 -9.14 -10.93
CA GLN A 419 -24.58 -8.62 -10.74
C GLN A 419 -24.39 -7.25 -11.41
N SER A 420 -25.06 -6.98 -12.53
CA SER A 420 -24.80 -5.81 -13.38
C SER A 420 -25.87 -4.72 -13.29
N ARG A 421 -27.09 -5.03 -12.82
CA ARG A 421 -28.20 -4.08 -12.80
C ARG A 421 -28.65 -3.82 -11.38
N PHE A 422 -28.70 -2.56 -11.03
CA PHE A 422 -29.38 -2.02 -9.86
C PHE A 422 -30.73 -1.42 -10.30
N GLU A 423 -31.78 -1.69 -9.56
CA GLU A 423 -33.13 -1.13 -9.80
C GLU A 423 -33.82 -1.00 -8.44
N CYS A 424 -34.07 0.22 -8.01
CA CYS A 424 -34.70 0.49 -6.73
C CYS A 424 -36.19 0.05 -6.75
N VAL A 425 -36.54 -0.79 -5.80
CA VAL A 425 -37.94 -1.27 -5.69
C VAL A 425 -38.90 -0.19 -5.18
N GLU A 426 -38.38 0.87 -4.54
CA GLU A 426 -39.20 1.96 -3.98
C GLU A 426 -39.44 3.07 -5.01
N CYS A 427 -38.38 3.61 -5.65
CA CYS A 427 -38.51 4.78 -6.52
C CYS A 427 -38.26 4.50 -8.02
N GLY A 428 -37.94 3.26 -8.39
CA GLY A 428 -37.69 2.87 -9.78
C GLY A 428 -36.37 3.35 -10.38
N TYR A 429 -35.51 4.00 -9.59
CA TYR A 429 -34.16 4.39 -10.06
C TYR A 429 -33.37 3.17 -10.54
N ALA A 430 -32.85 3.22 -11.76
CA ALA A 430 -32.12 2.12 -12.38
C ALA A 430 -30.77 2.59 -12.91
N GLU A 431 -29.71 1.81 -12.61
CA GLU A 431 -28.35 2.12 -13.00
C GLU A 431 -27.48 0.83 -13.08
N ASN A 432 -26.28 0.94 -13.61
CA ASN A 432 -25.28 -0.11 -13.48
C ASN A 432 -24.94 -0.34 -11.99
N ALA A 433 -24.96 -1.59 -11.54
CA ALA A 433 -24.82 -1.92 -10.12
C ALA A 433 -23.46 -1.53 -9.53
N ASP A 434 -22.37 -1.59 -10.32
CA ASP A 434 -21.03 -1.23 -9.87
C ASP A 434 -20.86 0.30 -9.85
N LEU A 435 -21.51 1.03 -10.81
CA LEU A 435 -21.54 2.50 -10.78
C LEU A 435 -22.37 3.01 -9.59
N ASN A 436 -23.55 2.41 -9.34
CA ASN A 436 -24.35 2.70 -8.16
C ASN A 436 -23.56 2.52 -6.86
N ALA A 437 -22.80 1.43 -6.75
CA ALA A 437 -21.93 1.20 -5.58
C ALA A 437 -20.87 2.30 -5.44
N ALA A 438 -20.19 2.68 -6.52
CA ALA A 438 -19.17 3.74 -6.52
C ALA A 438 -19.75 5.11 -6.10
N ILE A 439 -20.97 5.45 -6.54
CA ILE A 439 -21.68 6.67 -6.13
C ILE A 439 -21.97 6.63 -4.62
N ASN A 440 -22.47 5.51 -4.10
CA ASN A 440 -22.75 5.37 -2.67
C ASN A 440 -21.46 5.39 -1.82
N ILE A 441 -20.36 4.83 -2.31
CA ILE A 441 -19.04 4.92 -1.68
C ILE A 441 -18.63 6.40 -1.58
N LEU A 442 -18.78 7.18 -2.64
CA LEU A 442 -18.48 8.61 -2.63
C LEU A 442 -19.34 9.35 -1.61
N ARG A 443 -20.64 9.11 -1.57
CA ARG A 443 -21.59 9.72 -0.62
C ARG A 443 -21.23 9.42 0.84
N ALA A 444 -20.89 8.16 1.14
CA ALA A 444 -20.47 7.76 2.47
C ALA A 444 -19.12 8.42 2.86
N GLY A 445 -18.24 8.64 1.89
CA GLY A 445 -17.01 9.41 2.08
C GLY A 445 -17.29 10.86 2.47
N HIS A 446 -18.19 11.52 1.74
CA HIS A 446 -18.61 12.89 2.06
C HIS A 446 -19.23 12.99 3.47
N ALA A 447 -20.15 12.08 3.81
CA ALA A 447 -20.75 12.04 5.15
C ALA A 447 -19.70 11.90 6.26
N ARG A 448 -18.71 11.02 6.07
CA ARG A 448 -17.61 10.83 7.04
C ARG A 448 -16.74 12.07 7.19
N LEU A 449 -16.45 12.78 6.11
CA LEU A 449 -15.69 14.03 6.15
C LEU A 449 -16.48 15.12 6.90
N ALA A 450 -17.79 15.24 6.65
CA ALA A 450 -18.65 16.18 7.36
C ALA A 450 -18.66 15.92 8.88
N CYS A 451 -18.77 14.67 9.32
CA CYS A 451 -18.68 14.30 10.74
C CYS A 451 -17.33 14.69 11.35
N GLN A 452 -16.21 14.45 10.66
CA GLN A 452 -14.87 14.82 11.17
C GLN A 452 -14.69 16.33 11.33
N VAL A 453 -15.31 17.14 10.46
CA VAL A 453 -15.31 18.61 10.57
C VAL A 453 -16.11 19.02 11.79
N ASN A 454 -17.30 18.48 12.00
CA ASN A 454 -18.13 18.80 13.16
C ASN A 454 -17.42 18.45 14.47
N ASP A 455 -16.79 17.27 14.56
CA ASP A 455 -16.02 16.87 15.74
C ASP A 455 -14.83 17.82 16.01
N ALA A 456 -14.14 18.27 14.97
CA ALA A 456 -13.04 19.24 15.09
C ALA A 456 -13.54 20.62 15.54
N VAL A 457 -14.67 21.09 15.03
CA VAL A 457 -15.30 22.35 15.42
C VAL A 457 -15.80 22.29 16.87
N MET A 458 -16.47 21.21 17.27
CA MET A 458 -16.95 21.02 18.64
C MET A 458 -15.81 20.91 19.64
N SER A 459 -14.71 20.23 19.32
CA SER A 459 -13.54 20.12 20.19
C SER A 459 -12.80 21.45 20.36
N SER A 460 -12.82 22.33 19.37
CA SER A 460 -12.26 23.70 19.46
C SER A 460 -13.16 24.64 20.27
N ALA A 461 -14.47 24.42 20.27
CA ALA A 461 -15.43 25.24 21.04
C ALA A 461 -15.47 24.90 22.55
N THR A 462 -15.08 23.69 22.95
CA THR A 462 -15.13 23.23 24.35
C THR A 462 -13.84 23.44 25.15
N GLY A 463 -12.89 24.27 24.69
CA GLY A 463 -11.80 24.89 25.48
C GLY A 463 -11.04 24.02 26.49
N THR A 464 -11.06 22.69 26.41
CA THR A 464 -10.25 21.80 27.25
C THR A 464 -9.03 21.32 26.46
N HIS A 465 -7.88 21.95 26.77
CA HIS A 465 -6.54 21.49 26.37
C HIS A 465 -6.33 20.04 26.85
N ARG A 466 -6.74 19.09 26.06
CA ARG A 466 -6.08 17.79 25.99
C ARG A 466 -5.37 17.73 24.65
N SER A 467 -4.06 17.91 24.70
CA SER A 467 -3.16 17.71 23.59
C SER A 467 -3.23 16.23 23.13
N TYR A 468 -4.18 15.93 22.26
CA TYR A 468 -4.06 14.74 21.41
C TYR A 468 -3.07 15.10 20.30
N LEU A 469 -1.82 14.82 20.55
CA LEU A 469 -0.86 14.63 19.45
C LEU A 469 -1.45 13.50 18.60
N PRO A 470 -1.77 13.74 17.31
CA PRO A 470 -2.00 12.63 16.41
C PRO A 470 -0.70 11.84 16.42
N HIS A 471 -0.77 10.57 16.78
CA HIS A 471 0.31 9.65 16.53
C HIS A 471 0.57 9.65 15.02
N SER A 472 1.43 10.54 14.58
CA SER A 472 2.15 10.46 13.30
C SER A 472 3.22 9.37 13.42
N GLY A 473 2.82 8.21 13.89
CA GLY A 473 3.54 6.97 13.79
C GLY A 473 3.25 6.34 12.44
N VAL A 474 3.58 7.03 11.36
CA VAL A 474 3.98 6.35 10.14
C VAL A 474 5.43 5.93 10.38
N GLU A 475 5.61 4.97 11.32
CA GLU A 475 6.77 4.11 11.25
C GLU A 475 6.82 3.56 9.84
N ALA A 476 7.93 3.79 9.17
CA ALA A 476 8.24 3.25 7.87
C ALA A 476 7.86 1.77 7.85
N VAL A 477 6.70 1.44 7.30
CA VAL A 477 6.34 0.07 6.98
C VAL A 477 7.33 -0.35 5.91
N GLY A 478 8.42 -0.96 6.37
CA GLY A 478 9.38 -1.60 5.49
C GLY A 478 8.61 -2.54 4.59
N ILE A 479 8.72 -2.34 3.29
CA ILE A 479 8.15 -3.19 2.26
C ILE A 479 8.54 -4.63 2.59
N PRO A 480 7.59 -5.56 2.80
CA PRO A 480 7.95 -6.96 2.91
C PRO A 480 8.65 -7.36 1.61
N CYS A 481 9.89 -7.81 1.72
CA CYS A 481 10.54 -8.50 0.62
C CYS A 481 9.78 -9.82 0.39
N LEU A 482 8.92 -9.89 -0.63
CA LEU A 482 8.49 -11.13 -1.26
C LEU A 482 9.52 -11.57 -2.28
#